data_aa9b7f2acd9784e631dbb24cce36ca43
#
_entry.id   aa9b7f2acd9784e631dbb24cce36ca43
#
_cell.length_a   1.000
_cell.length_b   1.000
_cell.length_c   1.000
_cell.angle_alpha   90.00
_cell.angle_beta   90.00
_cell.angle_gamma   90.00
#
_symmetry.space_group_name_H-M   'P 1'
#
loop_
_entity.id
_entity.type
_entity.pdbx_description
1 polymer ?
#
loop_
_entity_poly.entity_id
_entity_poly.type
_entity_poly.pdbx_seq_one_letter_code
_entity_poly.pdbx_strand_id
1 'polypeptide(L)'
;MILARLVLLCLLVQAPVVEALERGPEGSIVEQTTVEKIYRGVVFAEVDDIPLSLDVYLPKKKGSRPHLVVFFHGGSWRSGSKESCQVRWLVRHGYAVASVGYRKSHAAKFPVILHDCKGAIRFLRARADALGFQAERVAVAGASAGGHLALLLATTGGVEELEGSVGGHLEYSSRVQLGLGMYSPTDLHHDAITAPDRWDKPASSLFQLLGGKPSEKVALVRKASVTSHITSDDPPVLFLVGGADQPQRIEHGKRLKAAYDKAGLQAVLQIIPGAGHGGPEFRDEQRAALILEMLDKELAGRP
;
A
#
# COMPACT_ATOMS: atom_id res chain seq x y z
N MET A 1 39.70 -36.38 38.93
CA MET A 1 38.33 -35.89 38.96
C MET A 1 38.35 -34.38 38.68
N ILE A 2 38.12 -34.00 37.43
CA ILE A 2 38.12 -32.60 36.98
C ILE A 2 36.66 -32.26 36.65
N LEU A 3 36.02 -31.41 37.48
CA LEU A 3 34.69 -30.88 37.24
C LEU A 3 34.77 -29.76 36.18
N ALA A 4 34.24 -30.00 34.99
CA ALA A 4 34.00 -28.99 33.97
C ALA A 4 32.74 -28.17 34.33
N ARG A 5 32.91 -26.87 34.64
CA ARG A 5 31.81 -25.93 34.81
C ARG A 5 31.35 -25.48 33.40
N LEU A 6 30.13 -25.91 33.00
CA LEU A 6 29.44 -25.38 31.86
C LEU A 6 28.90 -23.97 32.23
N VAL A 7 29.46 -22.92 31.62
CA VAL A 7 28.90 -21.57 31.71
C VAL A 7 27.85 -21.45 30.61
N LEU A 8 26.58 -21.48 30.99
CA LEU A 8 25.42 -21.24 30.10
C LEU A 8 25.33 -19.75 29.87
N LEU A 9 25.77 -19.29 28.68
CA LEU A 9 25.65 -17.90 28.26
C LEU A 9 24.20 -17.65 27.78
N CYS A 10 23.30 -17.21 28.66
CA CYS A 10 21.98 -16.72 28.30
C CYS A 10 22.14 -15.41 27.53
N LEU A 11 22.04 -15.45 26.21
CA LEU A 11 21.79 -14.26 25.38
C LEU A 11 20.38 -13.74 25.68
N LEU A 12 20.28 -12.80 26.59
CA LEU A 12 19.08 -11.99 26.80
C LEU A 12 18.89 -11.14 25.54
N VAL A 13 17.98 -11.56 24.67
CA VAL A 13 17.40 -10.67 23.65
C VAL A 13 16.58 -9.63 24.40
N GLN A 14 17.17 -8.47 24.64
CA GLN A 14 16.45 -7.33 25.20
C GLN A 14 15.37 -6.90 24.20
N ALA A 15 14.11 -7.02 24.60
CA ALA A 15 13.00 -6.39 23.89
C ALA A 15 13.28 -4.88 23.77
N PRO A 16 12.92 -4.24 22.65
CA PRO A 16 13.14 -2.80 22.49
C PRO A 16 12.41 -2.05 23.62
N VAL A 17 13.15 -1.26 24.37
CA VAL A 17 12.59 -0.39 25.41
C VAL A 17 11.70 0.64 24.71
N VAL A 18 10.40 0.58 24.96
CA VAL A 18 9.46 1.61 24.54
C VAL A 18 9.59 2.76 25.52
N GLU A 19 10.25 3.86 25.11
CA GLU A 19 10.33 5.07 25.89
C GLU A 19 9.01 5.83 25.77
N ALA A 20 8.31 6.02 26.87
CA ALA A 20 7.12 6.87 27.10
C ALA A 20 6.07 6.96 25.96
N LEU A 21 4.82 6.71 26.33
CA LEU A 21 3.65 6.97 25.49
C LEU A 21 3.25 8.44 25.63
N GLU A 22 3.53 9.27 24.65
CA GLU A 22 3.08 10.66 24.57
C GLU A 22 1.90 10.78 23.61
N ARG A 23 1.02 11.77 23.83
CA ARG A 23 -0.01 12.12 22.84
C ARG A 23 0.61 12.93 21.72
N GLY A 24 0.44 12.46 20.51
CA GLY A 24 0.90 13.10 19.29
C GLY A 24 -0.21 13.86 18.55
N PRO A 25 0.09 14.37 17.34
CA PRO A 25 -0.88 15.02 16.46
C PRO A 25 -2.09 14.12 16.16
N GLU A 26 -3.25 14.74 15.93
CA GLU A 26 -4.50 14.09 15.52
C GLU A 26 -4.89 12.88 16.42
N GLY A 27 -4.69 13.04 17.74
CA GLY A 27 -5.03 12.02 18.74
C GLY A 27 -4.15 10.77 18.73
N SER A 28 -3.06 10.76 17.98
CA SER A 28 -2.14 9.63 17.88
C SER A 28 -1.39 9.36 19.20
N ILE A 29 -0.93 8.12 19.35
CA ILE A 29 0.02 7.73 20.39
C ILE A 29 1.42 7.75 19.78
N VAL A 30 2.37 8.42 20.44
CA VAL A 30 3.77 8.45 20.04
C VAL A 30 4.55 7.36 20.73
N GLU A 31 5.16 6.48 19.94
CA GLU A 31 6.10 5.47 20.41
C GLU A 31 7.49 5.78 19.87
N GLN A 32 8.51 5.56 20.67
CA GLN A 32 9.90 5.72 20.24
C GLN A 32 10.69 4.43 20.49
N THR A 33 11.41 4.01 19.47
CA THR A 33 12.39 2.91 19.58
C THR A 33 13.79 3.47 19.30
N THR A 34 14.82 2.63 19.34
CA THR A 34 16.19 3.05 19.01
C THR A 34 16.36 3.49 17.55
N VAL A 35 15.51 3.03 16.62
CA VAL A 35 15.65 3.23 15.17
C VAL A 35 14.54 4.06 14.53
N GLU A 36 13.37 4.18 15.17
CA GLU A 36 12.21 4.85 14.59
C GLU A 36 11.36 5.58 15.64
N LYS A 37 10.67 6.64 15.21
CA LYS A 37 9.55 7.28 15.89
C LYS A 37 8.26 6.85 15.21
N ILE A 38 7.26 6.50 15.98
CA ILE A 38 6.00 5.95 15.46
C ILE A 38 4.85 6.82 15.97
N TYR A 39 3.97 7.25 15.07
CA TYR A 39 2.67 7.81 15.41
C TYR A 39 1.61 6.74 15.13
N ARG A 40 0.98 6.21 16.18
CA ARG A 40 -0.08 5.21 16.03
C ARG A 40 -1.46 5.83 16.11
N GLY A 41 -2.35 5.37 15.23
CA GLY A 41 -3.75 5.75 15.27
C GLY A 41 -4.00 7.20 14.90
N VAL A 42 -3.19 7.78 14.01
CA VAL A 42 -3.44 9.13 13.46
C VAL A 42 -4.76 9.10 12.71
N VAL A 43 -5.77 9.81 13.20
CA VAL A 43 -7.10 9.89 12.57
C VAL A 43 -7.02 10.86 11.39
N PHE A 44 -7.32 10.39 10.18
CA PHE A 44 -7.31 11.21 8.97
C PHE A 44 -8.71 11.58 8.47
N ALA A 45 -9.73 10.85 8.91
CA ALA A 45 -11.12 11.13 8.59
C ALA A 45 -12.04 10.49 9.64
N GLU A 46 -13.25 11.00 9.74
CA GLU A 46 -14.35 10.37 10.46
C GLU A 46 -15.54 10.25 9.50
N VAL A 47 -16.11 9.06 9.39
CA VAL A 47 -17.22 8.77 8.47
C VAL A 47 -18.24 7.92 9.21
N ASP A 48 -19.47 8.43 9.36
CA ASP A 48 -20.57 7.78 10.09
C ASP A 48 -20.13 7.37 11.51
N ASP A 49 -19.47 8.29 12.24
CA ASP A 49 -18.91 8.10 13.59
C ASP A 49 -17.80 7.01 13.68
N ILE A 50 -17.26 6.58 12.53
CA ILE A 50 -16.16 5.61 12.45
C ILE A 50 -14.86 6.35 12.11
N PRO A 51 -13.86 6.37 13.02
CA PRO A 51 -12.58 6.98 12.73
C PRO A 51 -11.78 6.12 11.74
N LEU A 52 -11.32 6.75 10.65
CA LEU A 52 -10.36 6.19 9.73
C LEU A 52 -8.97 6.63 10.14
N SER A 53 -8.09 5.69 10.42
CA SER A 53 -6.76 5.98 10.97
C SER A 53 -5.63 5.29 10.21
N LEU A 54 -4.44 5.88 10.35
CA LEU A 54 -3.18 5.36 9.82
C LEU A 54 -2.10 5.38 10.90
N ASP A 55 -1.02 4.62 10.68
CA ASP A 55 0.18 4.68 11.49
C ASP A 55 1.32 5.27 10.65
N VAL A 56 2.14 6.15 11.25
CA VAL A 56 3.32 6.73 10.60
C VAL A 56 4.58 6.25 11.30
N TYR A 57 5.51 5.75 10.53
CA TYR A 57 6.83 5.29 10.97
C TYR A 57 7.91 6.19 10.38
N LEU A 58 8.72 6.81 11.21
CA LEU A 58 9.77 7.76 10.83
C LEU A 58 11.15 7.25 11.23
N PRO A 59 12.17 7.36 10.37
CA PRO A 59 13.54 7.06 10.76
C PRO A 59 14.04 8.09 11.79
N LYS A 60 14.74 7.63 12.83
CA LYS A 60 15.43 8.50 13.81
C LYS A 60 16.73 9.08 13.24
N LYS A 61 16.67 9.76 12.11
CA LYS A 61 17.83 10.47 11.54
C LYS A 61 17.65 11.97 11.75
N LYS A 62 18.56 12.60 12.52
CA LYS A 62 18.52 14.06 12.74
C LYS A 62 18.74 14.80 11.42
N GLY A 63 17.92 15.84 11.21
CA GLY A 63 18.14 16.85 10.16
C GLY A 63 17.63 16.49 8.76
N SER A 64 16.99 15.34 8.54
CA SER A 64 16.36 15.02 7.27
C SER A 64 14.84 14.87 7.40
N ARG A 65 14.10 15.45 6.46
CA ARG A 65 12.69 15.10 6.24
C ARG A 65 12.64 13.97 5.23
N PRO A 66 12.32 12.73 5.65
CA PRO A 66 12.30 11.58 4.76
C PRO A 66 11.18 11.68 3.72
N HIS A 67 11.38 11.13 2.53
CA HIS A 67 10.33 10.92 1.54
C HIS A 67 9.31 9.89 2.04
N LEU A 68 8.05 10.06 1.62
CA LEU A 68 6.93 9.25 2.11
C LEU A 68 6.59 8.09 1.16
N VAL A 69 6.43 6.90 1.75
CA VAL A 69 5.81 5.73 1.12
C VAL A 69 4.53 5.38 1.88
N VAL A 70 3.40 5.33 1.18
CA VAL A 70 2.10 5.00 1.78
C VAL A 70 1.72 3.56 1.45
N PHE A 71 1.42 2.77 2.47
CA PHE A 71 1.11 1.34 2.33
C PHE A 71 -0.35 1.03 2.60
N PHE A 72 -0.95 0.22 1.72
CA PHE A 72 -2.29 -0.34 1.85
C PHE A 72 -2.22 -1.86 2.05
N HIS A 73 -2.82 -2.34 3.14
CA HIS A 73 -2.78 -3.75 3.52
C HIS A 73 -3.64 -4.63 2.62
N GLY A 74 -3.32 -5.93 2.54
CA GLY A 74 -4.13 -6.95 1.88
C GLY A 74 -5.36 -7.37 2.71
N GLY A 75 -6.01 -8.46 2.29
CA GLY A 75 -7.15 -9.05 2.97
C GLY A 75 -8.42 -9.09 2.13
N SER A 76 -8.29 -9.19 0.79
CA SER A 76 -9.41 -9.33 -0.16
C SER A 76 -10.48 -8.25 0.00
N TRP A 77 -10.09 -7.03 0.38
CA TRP A 77 -10.94 -5.88 0.72
C TRP A 77 -11.91 -6.15 1.89
N ARG A 78 -11.89 -7.32 2.52
CA ARG A 78 -12.81 -7.77 3.59
C ARG A 78 -12.20 -7.76 4.97
N SER A 79 -10.89 -7.89 5.06
CA SER A 79 -10.14 -8.06 6.31
C SER A 79 -8.78 -7.36 6.23
N GLY A 80 -7.92 -7.62 7.20
CA GLY A 80 -6.62 -6.99 7.32
C GLY A 80 -6.68 -5.64 8.04
N SER A 81 -5.52 -5.11 8.34
CA SER A 81 -5.41 -3.86 9.09
C SER A 81 -4.06 -3.18 8.83
N LYS A 82 -3.94 -1.91 9.22
CA LYS A 82 -2.73 -1.09 9.08
C LYS A 82 -1.53 -1.61 9.86
N GLU A 83 -1.75 -2.45 10.88
CA GLU A 83 -0.67 -3.08 11.64
C GLU A 83 0.18 -4.04 10.79
N SER A 84 -0.40 -4.58 9.70
CA SER A 84 0.27 -5.49 8.75
C SER A 84 1.08 -4.74 7.69
N CYS A 85 1.98 -3.85 8.08
CA CYS A 85 2.78 -3.03 7.17
C CYS A 85 4.00 -3.79 6.62
N GLN A 86 3.88 -4.34 5.41
CA GLN A 86 4.94 -5.15 4.80
C GLN A 86 6.14 -4.34 4.31
N VAL A 87 6.00 -3.02 4.14
CA VAL A 87 7.08 -2.12 3.69
C VAL A 87 7.71 -1.31 4.82
N ARG A 88 7.37 -1.60 6.10
CA ARG A 88 7.96 -0.90 7.26
C ARG A 88 9.48 -0.97 7.31
N TRP A 89 10.09 -2.00 6.71
CA TRP A 89 11.54 -2.14 6.62
C TRP A 89 12.22 -0.95 5.91
N LEU A 90 11.49 -0.21 5.04
CA LEU A 90 11.98 1.00 4.36
C LEU A 90 12.38 2.12 5.33
N VAL A 91 11.85 2.12 6.56
CA VAL A 91 12.23 3.09 7.60
C VAL A 91 13.72 3.01 7.91
N ARG A 92 14.30 1.80 7.93
CA ARG A 92 15.75 1.60 8.13
C ARG A 92 16.60 2.10 6.96
N HIS A 93 15.97 2.31 5.79
CA HIS A 93 16.60 2.87 4.60
C HIS A 93 16.33 4.38 4.45
N GLY A 94 15.75 5.02 5.47
CA GLY A 94 15.60 6.47 5.51
C GLY A 94 14.30 7.02 4.95
N TYR A 95 13.30 6.17 4.64
CA TYR A 95 11.97 6.60 4.20
C TYR A 95 11.00 6.73 5.38
N ALA A 96 10.08 7.69 5.29
CA ALA A 96 8.87 7.66 6.10
C ALA A 96 7.90 6.64 5.51
N VAL A 97 7.20 5.89 6.36
CA VAL A 97 6.17 4.93 5.92
C VAL A 97 4.87 5.26 6.64
N ALA A 98 3.78 5.43 5.88
CA ALA A 98 2.42 5.52 6.42
C ALA A 98 1.64 4.27 6.07
N SER A 99 1.13 3.53 7.08
CA SER A 99 0.28 2.35 6.87
C SER A 99 -1.17 2.71 7.11
N VAL A 100 -2.01 2.61 6.08
CA VAL A 100 -3.37 3.15 6.05
C VAL A 100 -4.40 2.07 6.34
N GLY A 101 -5.29 2.35 7.32
CA GLY A 101 -6.54 1.64 7.49
C GLY A 101 -7.61 2.22 6.57
N TYR A 102 -8.32 1.38 5.84
CA TYR A 102 -9.45 1.75 4.99
C TYR A 102 -10.67 0.90 5.33
N ARG A 103 -11.89 1.39 5.03
CA ARG A 103 -13.11 0.64 5.28
C ARG A 103 -13.16 -0.64 4.48
N LYS A 104 -13.66 -1.71 5.08
CA LYS A 104 -13.78 -3.03 4.45
C LYS A 104 -15.06 -3.11 3.62
N SER A 105 -15.14 -4.07 2.71
CA SER A 105 -16.27 -4.22 1.78
C SER A 105 -17.62 -4.51 2.45
N HIS A 106 -17.66 -4.86 3.73
CA HIS A 106 -18.90 -4.93 4.49
C HIS A 106 -19.42 -3.54 4.90
N ALA A 107 -18.53 -2.57 5.13
CA ALA A 107 -18.87 -1.20 5.52
C ALA A 107 -18.88 -0.22 4.32
N ALA A 108 -18.05 -0.45 3.30
CA ALA A 108 -17.98 0.41 2.13
C ALA A 108 -17.74 -0.40 0.85
N LYS A 109 -18.40 -0.03 -0.24
CA LYS A 109 -18.21 -0.66 -1.55
C LYS A 109 -17.26 0.18 -2.40
N PHE A 110 -16.77 -0.38 -3.50
CA PHE A 110 -16.11 0.41 -4.54
C PHE A 110 -17.11 1.38 -5.19
N PRO A 111 -16.78 2.66 -5.42
CA PRO A 111 -15.44 3.28 -5.29
C PRO A 111 -15.11 3.84 -3.90
N VAL A 112 -16.01 3.80 -2.92
CA VAL A 112 -15.86 4.45 -1.61
C VAL A 112 -14.60 3.98 -0.87
N ILE A 113 -14.20 2.71 -0.99
CA ILE A 113 -12.94 2.19 -0.43
C ILE A 113 -11.71 2.93 -1.03
N LEU A 114 -11.75 3.27 -2.32
CA LEU A 114 -10.68 4.05 -2.97
C LEU A 114 -10.68 5.50 -2.49
N HIS A 115 -11.86 6.07 -2.21
CA HIS A 115 -11.97 7.43 -1.65
C HIS A 115 -11.28 7.53 -0.29
N ASP A 116 -11.35 6.49 0.56
CA ASP A 116 -10.61 6.43 1.83
C ASP A 116 -9.09 6.49 1.58
N CYS A 117 -8.61 5.72 0.59
CA CYS A 117 -7.19 5.70 0.24
C CYS A 117 -6.71 7.06 -0.29
N LYS A 118 -7.48 7.71 -1.17
CA LYS A 118 -7.17 9.03 -1.71
C LYS A 118 -7.25 10.12 -0.63
N GLY A 119 -8.23 10.04 0.25
CA GLY A 119 -8.35 10.91 1.43
C GLY A 119 -7.13 10.84 2.33
N ALA A 120 -6.60 9.63 2.58
CA ALA A 120 -5.37 9.45 3.34
C ALA A 120 -4.15 10.13 2.68
N ILE A 121 -4.01 10.08 1.34
CA ILE A 121 -2.94 10.79 0.63
C ILE A 121 -3.07 12.31 0.81
N ARG A 122 -4.28 12.88 0.64
CA ARG A 122 -4.51 14.32 0.82
C ARG A 122 -4.19 14.76 2.24
N PHE A 123 -4.68 14.01 3.23
CA PHE A 123 -4.39 14.25 4.64
C PHE A 123 -2.87 14.23 4.94
N LEU A 124 -2.16 13.21 4.45
CA LEU A 124 -0.71 13.08 4.67
C LEU A 124 0.05 14.26 4.05
N ARG A 125 -0.37 14.78 2.91
CA ARG A 125 0.19 16.00 2.33
C ARG A 125 -0.08 17.23 3.18
N ALA A 126 -1.31 17.39 3.65
CA ALA A 126 -1.70 18.52 4.51
C ALA A 126 -0.97 18.51 5.87
N ARG A 127 -0.60 17.34 6.37
CA ARG A 127 0.05 17.15 7.68
C ARG A 127 1.54 16.83 7.61
N ALA A 128 2.15 16.89 6.44
CA ALA A 128 3.53 16.49 6.22
C ALA A 128 4.52 17.19 7.17
N ASP A 129 4.37 18.50 7.38
CA ASP A 129 5.21 19.28 8.27
C ASP A 129 5.05 18.85 9.73
N ALA A 130 3.82 18.74 10.20
CA ALA A 130 3.51 18.36 11.57
C ALA A 130 3.95 16.92 11.90
N LEU A 131 3.88 16.03 10.92
CA LEU A 131 4.28 14.63 11.06
C LEU A 131 5.76 14.38 10.75
N GLY A 132 6.47 15.34 10.12
CA GLY A 132 7.93 15.35 9.99
C GLY A 132 8.48 14.60 8.78
N PHE A 133 7.80 14.61 7.61
CA PHE A 133 8.24 14.03 6.35
C PHE A 133 7.99 14.97 5.15
N GLN A 134 8.50 14.60 3.98
CA GLN A 134 8.19 15.25 2.71
C GLN A 134 7.06 14.50 2.00
N ALA A 135 6.09 15.24 1.44
CA ALA A 135 4.96 14.67 0.71
C ALA A 135 4.65 15.39 -0.61
N GLU A 136 5.56 16.18 -1.14
CA GLU A 136 5.49 16.73 -2.50
C GLU A 136 5.49 15.61 -3.53
N ARG A 137 6.33 14.59 -3.30
CA ARG A 137 6.39 13.35 -4.07
C ARG A 137 6.10 12.18 -3.12
N VAL A 138 5.17 11.34 -3.50
CA VAL A 138 4.68 10.20 -2.69
C VAL A 138 4.72 8.94 -3.52
N ALA A 139 5.23 7.86 -2.96
CA ALA A 139 5.05 6.52 -3.50
C ALA A 139 3.94 5.79 -2.76
N VAL A 140 3.18 4.98 -3.47
CA VAL A 140 2.19 4.08 -2.87
C VAL A 140 2.61 2.63 -3.06
N ALA A 141 2.38 1.83 -2.03
CA ALA A 141 2.68 0.41 -2.03
C ALA A 141 1.50 -0.38 -1.46
N GLY A 142 1.35 -1.61 -1.86
CA GLY A 142 0.32 -2.46 -1.26
C GLY A 142 0.45 -3.94 -1.63
N ALA A 143 -0.22 -4.77 -0.85
CA ALA A 143 -0.18 -6.22 -0.99
C ALA A 143 -1.57 -6.77 -1.34
N SER A 144 -1.68 -7.67 -2.33
CA SER A 144 -2.93 -8.31 -2.72
C SER A 144 -4.04 -7.26 -2.99
N ALA A 145 -5.14 -7.26 -2.25
CA ALA A 145 -6.20 -6.25 -2.35
C ALA A 145 -5.70 -4.81 -2.10
N GLY A 146 -4.74 -4.62 -1.20
CA GLY A 146 -4.11 -3.31 -0.97
C GLY A 146 -3.21 -2.89 -2.11
N GLY A 147 -2.54 -3.84 -2.77
CA GLY A 147 -1.76 -3.55 -3.97
C GLY A 147 -2.65 -3.18 -5.16
N HIS A 148 -3.85 -3.74 -5.27
CA HIS A 148 -4.86 -3.27 -6.20
C HIS A 148 -5.22 -1.80 -5.94
N LEU A 149 -5.51 -1.45 -4.67
CA LEU A 149 -5.84 -0.06 -4.30
C LEU A 149 -4.69 0.91 -4.55
N ALA A 150 -3.45 0.50 -4.26
CA ALA A 150 -2.25 1.30 -4.52
C ALA A 150 -2.06 1.57 -6.03
N LEU A 151 -2.17 0.53 -6.85
CA LEU A 151 -2.03 0.67 -8.31
C LEU A 151 -3.20 1.42 -8.94
N LEU A 152 -4.43 1.21 -8.45
CA LEU A 152 -5.59 1.96 -8.90
C LEU A 152 -5.46 3.44 -8.55
N LEU A 153 -4.96 3.77 -7.35
CA LEU A 153 -4.67 5.14 -6.95
C LEU A 153 -3.61 5.77 -7.87
N ALA A 154 -2.57 5.01 -8.25
CA ALA A 154 -1.53 5.47 -9.16
C ALA A 154 -2.06 5.78 -10.57
N THR A 155 -3.06 5.04 -11.07
CA THR A 155 -3.62 5.19 -12.43
C THR A 155 -4.92 6.00 -12.48
N THR A 156 -5.40 6.52 -11.36
CA THR A 156 -6.64 7.33 -11.30
C THR A 156 -6.40 8.75 -10.78
N GLY A 157 -5.17 9.24 -10.91
CA GLY A 157 -4.85 10.62 -10.55
C GLY A 157 -5.62 11.60 -11.43
N GLY A 158 -6.50 12.44 -10.81
CA GLY A 158 -7.32 13.41 -11.53
C GLY A 158 -8.57 12.83 -12.21
N VAL A 159 -8.93 11.56 -11.96
CA VAL A 159 -10.24 11.00 -12.36
C VAL A 159 -11.27 11.45 -11.33
N GLU A 160 -12.00 12.52 -11.63
CA GLU A 160 -12.88 13.24 -10.71
C GLU A 160 -13.89 12.32 -10.00
N GLU A 161 -14.55 11.43 -10.74
CA GLU A 161 -15.53 10.47 -10.18
C GLU A 161 -14.94 9.46 -9.20
N LEU A 162 -13.62 9.32 -9.14
CA LEU A 162 -12.90 8.42 -8.25
C LEU A 162 -12.12 9.16 -7.15
N GLU A 163 -12.16 10.50 -7.11
CA GLU A 163 -11.47 11.27 -6.06
C GLU A 163 -12.16 11.20 -4.71
N GLY A 164 -13.45 11.39 -4.66
CA GLY A 164 -14.22 11.49 -3.42
C GLY A 164 -13.76 12.64 -2.52
N SER A 165 -14.46 12.82 -1.39
CA SER A 165 -14.19 13.92 -0.44
C SER A 165 -13.82 13.45 0.97
N VAL A 166 -13.56 12.17 1.18
CA VAL A 166 -13.21 11.60 2.50
C VAL A 166 -12.01 12.34 3.09
N GLY A 167 -12.12 12.74 4.35
CA GLY A 167 -11.07 13.44 5.09
C GLY A 167 -10.84 14.91 4.70
N GLY A 168 -11.59 15.44 3.74
CA GLY A 168 -11.41 16.82 3.27
C GLY A 168 -10.08 17.03 2.55
N HIS A 169 -9.42 18.16 2.83
CA HIS A 169 -8.12 18.55 2.24
C HIS A 169 -8.12 18.51 0.71
N LEU A 170 -9.23 18.93 0.09
CA LEU A 170 -9.44 18.85 -1.36
C LEU A 170 -8.51 19.77 -2.17
N GLU A 171 -7.88 20.72 -1.52
CA GLU A 171 -6.81 21.57 -2.06
C GLU A 171 -5.51 20.81 -2.33
N TYR A 172 -5.33 19.61 -1.75
CA TYR A 172 -4.19 18.74 -1.99
C TYR A 172 -4.51 17.67 -3.03
N SER A 173 -3.56 17.38 -3.91
CA SER A 173 -3.68 16.33 -4.91
C SER A 173 -3.55 14.93 -4.29
N SER A 174 -4.35 13.96 -4.77
CA SER A 174 -4.16 12.54 -4.49
C SER A 174 -3.16 11.84 -5.43
N ARG A 175 -2.64 12.54 -6.47
CA ARG A 175 -1.67 11.98 -7.42
C ARG A 175 -0.38 11.52 -6.71
N VAL A 176 0.21 10.43 -7.20
CA VAL A 176 1.45 9.84 -6.67
C VAL A 176 2.50 9.67 -7.77
N GLN A 177 3.74 9.41 -7.41
CA GLN A 177 4.86 9.39 -8.32
C GLN A 177 5.44 7.98 -8.57
N LEU A 178 4.99 6.99 -7.80
CA LEU A 178 5.35 5.57 -7.98
C LEU A 178 4.26 4.68 -7.40
N GLY A 179 3.88 3.64 -8.14
CA GLY A 179 3.00 2.57 -7.64
C GLY A 179 3.76 1.25 -7.47
N LEU A 180 3.68 0.63 -6.28
CA LEU A 180 4.21 -0.70 -6.01
C LEU A 180 3.08 -1.68 -5.65
N GLY A 181 2.79 -2.63 -6.53
CA GLY A 181 1.82 -3.70 -6.30
C GLY A 181 2.51 -5.05 -6.05
N MET A 182 2.17 -5.71 -4.95
CA MET A 182 2.64 -7.06 -4.65
C MET A 182 1.48 -8.06 -4.82
N TYR A 183 1.64 -9.04 -5.73
CA TYR A 183 0.67 -10.12 -6.03
C TYR A 183 -0.80 -9.65 -6.11
N SER A 184 -1.02 -8.53 -6.77
CA SER A 184 -2.28 -7.80 -6.79
C SER A 184 -3.16 -8.16 -7.99
N PRO A 185 -4.50 -8.15 -7.87
CA PRO A 185 -5.37 -8.14 -9.04
C PRO A 185 -5.32 -6.74 -9.69
N THR A 186 -5.15 -6.68 -11.00
CA THR A 186 -5.03 -5.42 -11.75
C THR A 186 -6.09 -5.28 -12.84
N ASP A 187 -6.66 -6.40 -13.29
CA ASP A 187 -7.65 -6.44 -14.36
C ASP A 187 -8.88 -7.25 -13.92
N LEU A 188 -9.68 -6.63 -13.07
CA LEU A 188 -10.90 -7.23 -12.53
C LEU A 188 -11.97 -7.43 -13.60
N HIS A 189 -11.95 -6.59 -14.65
CA HIS A 189 -12.88 -6.73 -15.78
C HIS A 189 -12.63 -8.02 -16.54
N HIS A 190 -11.38 -8.34 -16.85
CA HIS A 190 -11.04 -9.61 -17.46
C HIS A 190 -11.49 -10.80 -16.60
N ASP A 191 -11.21 -10.75 -15.30
CA ASP A 191 -11.62 -11.80 -14.36
C ASP A 191 -13.13 -12.01 -14.35
N ALA A 192 -13.91 -10.93 -14.33
CA ALA A 192 -15.37 -10.99 -14.30
C ALA A 192 -15.97 -11.63 -15.56
N ILE A 193 -15.42 -11.32 -16.74
CA ILE A 193 -15.94 -11.87 -18.01
C ILE A 193 -15.44 -13.26 -18.33
N THR A 194 -14.27 -13.67 -17.85
CA THR A 194 -13.68 -14.98 -18.15
C THR A 194 -14.04 -16.06 -17.13
N ALA A 195 -14.46 -15.67 -15.91
CA ALA A 195 -14.81 -16.59 -14.84
C ALA A 195 -16.05 -16.12 -14.04
N PRO A 196 -17.21 -15.84 -14.70
CA PRO A 196 -18.39 -15.31 -14.01
C PRO A 196 -18.90 -16.27 -12.93
N ASP A 197 -18.88 -17.59 -13.16
CA ASP A 197 -19.29 -18.59 -12.17
C ASP A 197 -18.48 -18.53 -10.85
N ARG A 198 -17.25 -18.05 -10.92
CA ARG A 198 -16.42 -17.83 -9.74
C ARG A 198 -16.77 -16.53 -9.03
N TRP A 199 -16.92 -15.44 -9.79
CA TRP A 199 -16.95 -14.09 -9.24
C TRP A 199 -18.35 -13.59 -8.89
N ASP A 200 -19.40 -14.13 -9.52
CA ASP A 200 -20.81 -13.79 -9.24
C ASP A 200 -21.36 -14.41 -7.95
N LYS A 201 -20.59 -15.27 -7.28
CA LYS A 201 -20.99 -15.85 -6.01
C LYS A 201 -20.94 -14.82 -4.89
N PRO A 202 -21.99 -14.71 -4.03
CA PRO A 202 -22.01 -13.77 -2.89
C PRO A 202 -20.80 -13.88 -1.97
N ALA A 203 -20.21 -15.08 -1.84
CA ALA A 203 -19.01 -15.32 -1.05
C ALA A 203 -17.71 -14.82 -1.72
N SER A 204 -17.74 -14.46 -3.00
CA SER A 204 -16.54 -13.96 -3.68
C SER A 204 -16.18 -12.54 -3.20
N SER A 205 -14.88 -12.27 -3.15
CA SER A 205 -14.39 -10.96 -2.73
C SER A 205 -14.74 -9.84 -3.71
N LEU A 206 -14.82 -10.16 -5.00
CA LEU A 206 -15.20 -9.19 -6.02
C LEU A 206 -16.69 -8.84 -5.93
N PHE A 207 -17.58 -9.82 -5.73
CA PHE A 207 -18.99 -9.57 -5.47
C PHE A 207 -19.17 -8.62 -4.28
N GLN A 208 -18.46 -8.90 -3.18
CA GLN A 208 -18.56 -8.10 -1.96
C GLN A 208 -17.98 -6.70 -2.12
N LEU A 209 -16.89 -6.56 -2.89
CA LEU A 209 -16.30 -5.26 -3.23
C LEU A 209 -17.29 -4.38 -4.01
N LEU A 210 -17.99 -4.96 -4.99
CA LEU A 210 -18.90 -4.24 -5.87
C LEU A 210 -20.34 -4.13 -5.33
N GLY A 211 -20.68 -4.92 -4.31
CA GLY A 211 -22.03 -4.99 -3.75
C GLY A 211 -23.03 -5.65 -4.70
N GLY A 212 -22.62 -6.69 -5.43
CA GLY A 212 -23.46 -7.45 -6.36
C GLY A 212 -22.65 -8.21 -7.40
N LYS A 213 -23.34 -8.91 -8.31
CA LYS A 213 -22.69 -9.73 -9.32
C LYS A 213 -21.82 -8.88 -10.26
N PRO A 214 -20.53 -9.18 -10.42
CA PRO A 214 -19.66 -8.53 -11.38
C PRO A 214 -20.20 -8.54 -12.81
N SER A 215 -20.80 -9.66 -13.26
CA SER A 215 -21.38 -9.78 -14.60
C SER A 215 -22.53 -8.80 -14.89
N GLU A 216 -23.26 -8.40 -13.84
CA GLU A 216 -24.35 -7.40 -13.92
C GLU A 216 -23.85 -5.95 -13.74
N LYS A 217 -22.61 -5.75 -13.25
CA LYS A 217 -22.01 -4.44 -12.94
C LYS A 217 -20.78 -4.13 -13.78
N VAL A 218 -20.80 -4.46 -15.08
CA VAL A 218 -19.63 -4.38 -15.98
C VAL A 218 -18.95 -3.00 -15.95
N ALA A 219 -19.72 -1.91 -15.98
CA ALA A 219 -19.16 -0.57 -15.92
C ALA A 219 -18.40 -0.31 -14.60
N LEU A 220 -18.95 -0.79 -13.46
CA LEU A 220 -18.32 -0.65 -12.15
C LEU A 220 -17.05 -1.52 -12.05
N VAL A 221 -17.07 -2.72 -12.61
CA VAL A 221 -15.90 -3.61 -12.69
C VAL A 221 -14.77 -2.95 -13.51
N ARG A 222 -15.10 -2.31 -14.63
CA ARG A 222 -14.13 -1.54 -15.42
C ARG A 222 -13.52 -0.40 -14.60
N LYS A 223 -14.35 0.38 -13.89
CA LYS A 223 -13.87 1.43 -12.99
C LYS A 223 -12.98 0.90 -11.86
N ALA A 224 -13.19 -0.34 -11.42
CA ALA A 224 -12.36 -0.99 -10.42
C ALA A 224 -11.10 -1.67 -11.01
N SER A 225 -10.90 -1.67 -12.32
CA SER A 225 -9.76 -2.32 -12.98
C SER A 225 -8.64 -1.32 -13.25
N VAL A 226 -7.46 -1.54 -12.70
CA VAL A 226 -6.26 -0.70 -12.89
C VAL A 226 -5.98 -0.50 -14.39
N THR A 227 -6.02 -1.59 -15.17
CA THR A 227 -5.73 -1.59 -16.61
C THR A 227 -6.70 -0.73 -17.44
N SER A 228 -7.84 -0.35 -16.89
CA SER A 228 -8.84 0.48 -17.58
C SER A 228 -8.57 1.99 -17.49
N HIS A 229 -7.63 2.41 -16.65
CA HIS A 229 -7.35 3.83 -16.38
C HIS A 229 -5.99 4.32 -16.88
N ILE A 230 -5.16 3.42 -17.40
CA ILE A 230 -3.78 3.75 -17.78
C ILE A 230 -3.77 4.80 -18.89
N THR A 231 -3.15 5.94 -18.61
CA THR A 231 -2.98 7.10 -19.48
C THR A 231 -1.51 7.52 -19.51
N SER A 232 -1.10 8.32 -20.49
CA SER A 232 0.31 8.70 -20.69
C SER A 232 0.91 9.57 -19.57
N ASP A 233 0.10 10.07 -18.63
CA ASP A 233 0.53 10.90 -17.49
C ASP A 233 0.62 10.11 -16.17
N ASP A 234 0.44 8.81 -16.22
CA ASP A 234 0.55 7.95 -15.04
C ASP A 234 2.01 7.72 -14.62
N PRO A 235 2.24 7.55 -13.31
CA PRO A 235 3.58 7.28 -12.80
C PRO A 235 4.06 5.88 -13.17
N PRO A 236 5.39 5.62 -13.12
CA PRO A 236 5.92 4.27 -13.24
C PRO A 236 5.36 3.34 -12.15
N VAL A 237 5.33 2.04 -12.46
CA VAL A 237 4.89 1.02 -11.51
C VAL A 237 5.88 -0.13 -11.42
N LEU A 238 5.97 -0.71 -10.20
CA LEU A 238 6.65 -1.98 -9.94
C LEU A 238 5.61 -3.01 -9.52
N PHE A 239 5.59 -4.15 -10.18
CA PHE A 239 4.72 -5.27 -9.85
C PHE A 239 5.55 -6.50 -9.49
N LEU A 240 5.41 -6.98 -8.26
CA LEU A 240 6.07 -8.18 -7.76
C LEU A 240 5.03 -9.29 -7.62
N VAL A 241 5.34 -10.50 -8.11
CA VAL A 241 4.46 -11.66 -7.99
C VAL A 241 5.26 -12.94 -7.79
N GLY A 242 4.76 -13.84 -6.95
CA GLY A 242 5.40 -15.15 -6.76
C GLY A 242 5.17 -16.08 -7.95
N GLY A 243 6.23 -16.78 -8.38
CA GLY A 243 6.16 -17.77 -9.46
C GLY A 243 5.35 -19.01 -9.09
N ALA A 244 5.16 -19.29 -7.82
CA ALA A 244 4.32 -20.36 -7.28
C ALA A 244 2.96 -19.85 -6.75
N ASP A 245 2.62 -18.58 -6.95
CA ASP A 245 1.28 -18.04 -6.66
C ASP A 245 0.25 -18.57 -7.69
N GLN A 246 -1.02 -18.27 -7.46
CA GLN A 246 -2.08 -18.61 -8.41
C GLN A 246 -1.74 -18.05 -9.81
N PRO A 247 -1.88 -18.83 -10.90
CA PRO A 247 -1.54 -18.39 -12.26
C PRO A 247 -2.17 -17.05 -12.65
N GLN A 248 -3.40 -16.79 -12.18
CA GLN A 248 -4.10 -15.53 -12.45
C GLN A 248 -3.31 -14.29 -11.92
N ARG A 249 -2.54 -14.44 -10.83
CA ARG A 249 -1.74 -13.33 -10.28
C ARG A 249 -0.60 -12.94 -11.21
N ILE A 250 0.04 -13.91 -11.81
CA ILE A 250 1.08 -13.68 -12.82
C ILE A 250 0.47 -13.02 -14.07
N GLU A 251 -0.69 -13.50 -14.51
CA GLU A 251 -1.39 -12.93 -15.67
C GLU A 251 -1.85 -11.48 -15.41
N HIS A 252 -2.25 -11.11 -14.19
CA HIS A 252 -2.49 -9.72 -13.81
C HIS A 252 -1.26 -8.84 -14.01
N GLY A 253 -0.08 -9.29 -13.57
CA GLY A 253 1.18 -8.58 -13.77
C GLY A 253 1.54 -8.43 -15.26
N LYS A 254 1.37 -9.47 -16.06
CA LYS A 254 1.62 -9.42 -17.51
C LYS A 254 0.69 -8.45 -18.22
N ARG A 255 -0.62 -8.48 -17.93
CA ARG A 255 -1.60 -7.55 -18.52
C ARG A 255 -1.33 -6.10 -18.11
N LEU A 256 -0.98 -5.85 -16.84
CA LEU A 256 -0.58 -4.52 -16.38
C LEU A 256 0.62 -4.02 -17.18
N LYS A 257 1.69 -4.83 -17.26
CA LYS A 257 2.89 -4.45 -18.01
C LYS A 257 2.58 -4.18 -19.49
N ALA A 258 1.82 -5.04 -20.16
CA ALA A 258 1.45 -4.85 -21.56
C ALA A 258 0.64 -3.56 -21.78
N ALA A 259 -0.24 -3.20 -20.85
CA ALA A 259 -1.02 -1.96 -20.91
C ALA A 259 -0.14 -0.72 -20.71
N TYR A 260 0.84 -0.77 -19.80
CA TYR A 260 1.83 0.29 -19.61
C TYR A 260 2.75 0.45 -20.83
N ASP A 261 3.25 -0.65 -21.38
CA ASP A 261 4.10 -0.66 -22.60
C ASP A 261 3.34 -0.01 -23.77
N LYS A 262 2.05 -0.34 -23.94
CA LYS A 262 1.19 0.27 -24.97
C LYS A 262 1.02 1.78 -24.79
N ALA A 263 1.01 2.26 -23.56
CA ALA A 263 0.92 3.68 -23.22
C ALA A 263 2.29 4.40 -23.28
N GLY A 264 3.38 3.68 -23.56
CA GLY A 264 4.75 4.24 -23.58
C GLY A 264 5.30 4.52 -22.17
N LEU A 265 4.77 3.87 -21.15
CA LEU A 265 5.11 4.07 -19.75
C LEU A 265 6.01 2.97 -19.18
N GLN A 266 6.73 3.27 -18.11
CA GLN A 266 7.58 2.30 -17.41
C GLN A 266 6.76 1.43 -16.45
N ALA A 267 6.70 0.11 -16.72
CA ALA A 267 6.28 -0.89 -15.75
C ALA A 267 7.35 -1.98 -15.61
N VAL A 268 7.73 -2.26 -14.37
CA VAL A 268 8.65 -3.35 -14.04
C VAL A 268 7.84 -4.51 -13.48
N LEU A 269 7.91 -5.67 -14.13
CA LEU A 269 7.30 -6.92 -13.64
C LEU A 269 8.42 -7.85 -13.16
N GLN A 270 8.36 -8.26 -11.89
CA GLN A 270 9.23 -9.29 -11.32
C GLN A 270 8.41 -10.52 -10.93
N ILE A 271 8.66 -11.63 -11.58
CA ILE A 271 8.15 -12.94 -11.19
C ILE A 271 9.21 -13.61 -10.33
N ILE A 272 8.91 -13.84 -9.04
CA ILE A 272 9.87 -14.33 -8.05
C ILE A 272 9.81 -15.85 -8.03
N PRO A 273 10.84 -16.58 -8.52
CA PRO A 273 10.80 -18.04 -8.60
C PRO A 273 10.55 -18.68 -7.22
N GLY A 274 9.64 -19.65 -7.16
CA GLY A 274 9.32 -20.40 -5.95
C GLY A 274 8.53 -19.66 -4.87
N ALA A 275 8.42 -18.33 -4.93
CA ALA A 275 7.62 -17.57 -3.99
C ALA A 275 6.11 -17.79 -4.23
N GLY A 276 5.33 -17.86 -3.13
CA GLY A 276 3.87 -17.94 -3.15
C GLY A 276 3.18 -16.58 -3.09
N HIS A 277 1.99 -16.53 -2.44
CA HIS A 277 1.22 -15.31 -2.23
C HIS A 277 1.76 -14.50 -1.05
N GLY A 278 2.94 -13.90 -1.18
CA GLY A 278 3.68 -13.21 -0.14
C GLY A 278 4.85 -14.04 0.39
N GLY A 279 5.59 -13.47 1.34
CA GLY A 279 6.75 -14.10 1.94
C GLY A 279 7.96 -13.18 2.04
N PRO A 280 9.05 -13.64 2.67
CA PRO A 280 10.28 -12.86 2.80
C PRO A 280 10.96 -12.58 1.46
N GLU A 281 10.69 -13.39 0.43
CA GLU A 281 11.26 -13.29 -0.92
C GLU A 281 10.90 -11.96 -1.60
N PHE A 282 9.78 -11.35 -1.22
CA PHE A 282 9.34 -10.04 -1.73
C PHE A 282 10.18 -8.86 -1.21
N ARG A 283 11.06 -9.11 -0.26
CA ARG A 283 11.99 -8.14 0.36
C ARG A 283 13.39 -8.70 0.58
N ASP A 284 13.77 -9.73 -0.19
CA ASP A 284 15.15 -10.18 -0.22
C ASP A 284 16.07 -9.08 -0.78
N GLU A 285 17.37 -9.28 -0.74
CA GLU A 285 18.34 -8.27 -1.14
C GLU A 285 18.12 -7.73 -2.56
N GLN A 286 17.81 -8.60 -3.52
CA GLN A 286 17.58 -8.21 -4.92
C GLN A 286 16.31 -7.37 -5.09
N ARG A 287 15.19 -7.75 -4.43
CA ARG A 287 13.92 -7.01 -4.51
C ARG A 287 13.98 -5.74 -3.70
N ALA A 288 14.66 -5.78 -2.55
CA ALA A 288 14.90 -4.59 -1.74
C ALA A 288 15.72 -3.55 -2.53
N ALA A 289 16.82 -3.96 -3.20
CA ALA A 289 17.62 -3.07 -4.04
C ALA A 289 16.79 -2.43 -5.17
N LEU A 290 15.98 -3.22 -5.89
CA LEU A 290 15.11 -2.72 -6.96
C LEU A 290 14.06 -1.73 -6.43
N ILE A 291 13.42 -2.03 -5.29
CA ILE A 291 12.44 -1.13 -4.68
C ILE A 291 13.11 0.19 -4.30
N LEU A 292 14.27 0.15 -3.65
CA LEU A 292 15.02 1.35 -3.24
C LEU A 292 15.47 2.18 -4.44
N GLU A 293 16.01 1.55 -5.50
CA GLU A 293 16.38 2.24 -6.74
C GLU A 293 15.21 3.01 -7.34
N MET A 294 14.03 2.38 -7.45
CA MET A 294 12.86 3.04 -7.99
C MET A 294 12.33 4.16 -7.08
N LEU A 295 12.36 3.97 -5.75
CA LEU A 295 11.97 5.00 -4.79
C LEU A 295 12.91 6.20 -4.86
N ASP A 296 14.22 5.99 -4.86
CA ASP A 296 15.22 7.05 -4.96
C ASP A 296 15.05 7.85 -6.24
N LYS A 297 14.90 7.17 -7.38
CA LYS A 297 14.69 7.80 -8.69
C LYS A 297 13.43 8.66 -8.74
N GLU A 298 12.31 8.14 -8.23
CA GLU A 298 11.00 8.77 -8.40
C GLU A 298 10.65 9.76 -7.27
N LEU A 299 11.22 9.63 -6.07
CA LEU A 299 10.92 10.52 -4.95
C LEU A 299 11.93 11.66 -4.78
N ALA A 300 13.21 11.45 -5.10
CA ALA A 300 14.21 12.53 -5.02
C ALA A 300 13.98 13.66 -6.03
N GLY A 301 13.13 13.43 -7.05
CA GLY A 301 12.96 14.37 -8.16
C GLY A 301 14.06 14.16 -9.22
N ARG A 302 13.72 14.37 -10.47
CA ARG A 302 14.77 14.50 -11.51
C ARG A 302 15.46 15.84 -11.29
N PRO A 303 16.80 15.90 -11.34
CA PRO A 303 17.52 17.15 -11.32
C PRO A 303 17.12 18.01 -12.54
#